data_ffae1d44a6823c529aa224616a6ab982
#
_entry.id   ffae1d44a6823c529aa224616a6ab982
#
_cell.length_a   1.000
_cell.length_b   1.000
_cell.length_c   1.000
_cell.angle_alpha   90.00
_cell.angle_beta   90.00
_cell.angle_gamma   90.00
#
_symmetry.space_group_name_H-M   'P 1'
#
loop_
_entity.id
_entity.type
_entity.pdbx_description
1 polymer ?
#
loop_
_entity_poly.entity_id
_entity_poly.type
_entity_poly.pdbx_seq_one_letter_code
_entity_poly.pdbx_strand_id
1 'polypeptide(L)'
;PGISCNVRYKKIFDIVAQKALQEFEDYDKYRDKSIYFTRMQMKRRIPFEVGERDFERLFSRQGFVVVAPEKYSLVEQIAMIKGAKRVACLSGTLPHNMIFAQDGAELIVVRKTNKPNYRQVSVNQLRKLKVTNIAAHISLKAVGPGGPFVLDINKNVEAYFKDCYGKCDYSKVLQWFKRKIRLMWYVPIYILRNRKMDRQVPLFDG
;
A
#
# COMPACT_ATOMS: atom_id res chain seq x y z
N PRO A 1 -4.13 23.69 -0.93
CA PRO A 1 -5.55 23.63 -0.58
C PRO A 1 -5.83 22.24 -0.02
N GLY A 2 -5.94 22.12 1.32
CA GLY A 2 -6.28 20.86 1.97
C GLY A 2 -7.71 20.49 1.59
N ILE A 3 -7.94 19.20 1.30
CA ILE A 3 -9.31 18.69 1.21
C ILE A 3 -9.89 18.85 2.62
N SER A 4 -10.84 19.76 2.79
CA SER A 4 -11.49 19.94 4.08
C SER A 4 -12.22 18.64 4.42
N CYS A 5 -11.81 17.98 5.50
CA CYS A 5 -12.48 16.78 5.99
C CYS A 5 -13.82 17.17 6.60
N ASN A 6 -14.87 17.23 5.78
CA ASN A 6 -16.20 17.56 6.19
C ASN A 6 -16.94 16.33 6.70
N VAL A 7 -17.62 16.45 7.84
CA VAL A 7 -18.47 15.40 8.43
C VAL A 7 -19.54 14.90 7.44
N ARG A 8 -20.07 15.79 6.60
CA ARG A 8 -21.04 15.42 5.54
C ARG A 8 -20.41 14.46 4.52
N TYR A 9 -19.16 14.71 4.14
CA TYR A 9 -18.41 13.85 3.22
C TYR A 9 -18.23 12.44 3.81
N LYS A 10 -17.85 12.35 5.09
CA LYS A 10 -17.75 11.08 5.81
C LYS A 10 -19.08 10.30 5.78
N LYS A 11 -20.22 10.98 6.05
CA LYS A 11 -21.54 10.35 6.08
C LYS A 11 -21.91 9.67 4.76
N ILE A 12 -21.50 10.23 3.61
CA ILE A 12 -21.74 9.63 2.30
C ILE A 12 -21.05 8.25 2.22
N PHE A 13 -19.79 8.17 2.62
CA PHE A 13 -19.05 6.90 2.60
C PHE A 13 -19.59 5.90 3.62
N ASP A 14 -20.11 6.35 4.74
CA ASP A 14 -20.76 5.48 5.72
C ASP A 14 -22.06 4.88 5.16
N ILE A 15 -22.87 5.66 4.45
CA ILE A 15 -24.08 5.17 3.78
C ILE A 15 -23.72 4.15 2.69
N VAL A 16 -22.72 4.45 1.84
CA VAL A 16 -22.25 3.53 0.80
C VAL A 16 -21.75 2.23 1.40
N ALA A 17 -20.95 2.32 2.46
CA ALA A 17 -20.44 1.13 3.15
C ALA A 17 -21.57 0.31 3.78
N GLN A 18 -22.55 0.95 4.39
CA GLN A 18 -23.70 0.26 4.99
C GLN A 18 -24.52 -0.49 3.93
N LYS A 19 -24.80 0.14 2.79
CA LYS A 19 -25.49 -0.53 1.67
C LYS A 19 -24.69 -1.71 1.14
N ALA A 20 -23.39 -1.54 0.93
CA ALA A 20 -22.52 -2.62 0.48
C ALA A 20 -22.54 -3.83 1.42
N LEU A 21 -22.55 -3.60 2.74
CA LEU A 21 -22.62 -4.68 3.72
C LEU A 21 -23.97 -5.40 3.76
N GLN A 22 -25.07 -4.70 3.43
CA GLN A 22 -26.38 -5.32 3.31
C GLN A 22 -26.46 -6.29 2.12
N GLU A 23 -25.68 -6.04 1.06
CA GLU A 23 -25.61 -6.86 -0.15
C GLU A 23 -24.60 -8.02 -0.04
N PHE A 24 -23.76 -8.04 1.01
CA PHE A 24 -22.70 -9.04 1.17
C PHE A 24 -22.99 -9.99 2.32
N GLU A 25 -23.49 -11.17 2.00
CA GLU A 25 -23.93 -12.18 2.98
C GLU A 25 -22.80 -12.71 3.89
N ASP A 26 -21.54 -12.76 3.38
CA ASP A 26 -20.40 -13.38 4.06
C ASP A 26 -19.48 -12.33 4.75
N TYR A 27 -20.07 -11.28 5.33
CA TYR A 27 -19.32 -10.19 5.96
C TYR A 27 -18.40 -10.67 7.11
N ASP A 28 -18.83 -11.65 7.87
CA ASP A 28 -18.10 -12.17 9.02
C ASP A 28 -16.78 -12.88 8.65
N LYS A 29 -16.66 -13.30 7.41
CA LYS A 29 -15.43 -13.89 6.87
C LYS A 29 -14.17 -13.04 7.11
N TYR A 30 -14.32 -11.72 7.14
CA TYR A 30 -13.22 -10.79 7.29
C TYR A 30 -13.11 -10.18 8.69
N ARG A 31 -14.02 -10.54 9.61
CA ARG A 31 -14.04 -10.03 10.97
C ARG A 31 -12.74 -10.37 11.69
N ASP A 32 -12.15 -9.35 12.32
CA ASP A 32 -10.91 -9.44 13.09
C ASP A 32 -9.67 -9.96 12.33
N LYS A 33 -9.76 -10.10 11.02
CA LYS A 33 -8.59 -10.47 10.20
C LYS A 33 -7.62 -9.30 10.08
N SER A 34 -6.32 -9.64 10.05
CA SER A 34 -5.29 -8.72 9.56
C SER A 34 -5.13 -8.95 8.05
N ILE A 35 -5.27 -7.90 7.23
CA ILE A 35 -5.27 -8.00 5.77
C ILE A 35 -4.09 -7.22 5.19
N TYR A 36 -3.32 -7.86 4.30
CA TYR A 36 -2.35 -7.18 3.46
C TYR A 36 -2.87 -7.06 2.03
N PHE A 37 -3.19 -5.85 1.59
CA PHE A 37 -3.57 -5.60 0.21
C PHE A 37 -2.34 -5.50 -0.69
N THR A 38 -2.20 -6.46 -1.60
CA THR A 38 -1.10 -6.52 -2.56
C THR A 38 -1.48 -5.94 -3.91
N ARG A 39 -0.47 -5.50 -4.68
CA ARG A 39 -0.60 -5.06 -6.07
C ARG A 39 0.11 -6.00 -7.06
N MET A 40 0.65 -7.12 -6.55
CA MET A 40 1.45 -8.05 -7.34
C MET A 40 0.68 -8.77 -8.46
N GLN A 41 -0.64 -8.84 -8.34
CA GLN A 41 -1.49 -9.53 -9.31
C GLN A 41 -2.11 -8.60 -10.35
N MET A 42 -1.88 -7.29 -10.23
CA MET A 42 -2.31 -6.34 -11.26
C MET A 42 -1.62 -6.64 -12.58
N LYS A 43 -2.41 -6.86 -13.64
CA LYS A 43 -1.88 -7.07 -14.99
C LYS A 43 -1.17 -5.80 -15.48
N ARG A 44 0.15 -5.79 -15.40
CA ARG A 44 1.00 -4.68 -15.82
C ARG A 44 2.13 -5.18 -16.71
N ARG A 45 2.39 -4.42 -17.75
CA ARG A 45 3.47 -4.71 -18.69
C ARG A 45 4.86 -4.47 -18.08
N ILE A 46 4.97 -3.52 -17.15
CA ILE A 46 6.20 -3.15 -16.45
C ILE A 46 5.90 -3.01 -14.97
N PRO A 47 6.65 -3.66 -14.08
CA PRO A 47 6.45 -3.57 -12.65
C PRO A 47 6.68 -2.13 -12.14
N PHE A 48 5.79 -1.65 -11.28
CA PHE A 48 5.92 -0.34 -10.65
C PHE A 48 6.63 -0.43 -9.29
N GLU A 49 6.37 -1.51 -8.57
CA GLU A 49 6.92 -1.78 -7.27
C GLU A 49 7.78 -3.04 -7.32
N VAL A 50 9.10 -2.85 -7.38
CA VAL A 50 10.06 -3.96 -7.38
C VAL A 50 10.33 -4.36 -5.93
N GLY A 51 10.04 -5.60 -5.58
CA GLY A 51 10.29 -6.16 -4.24
C GLY A 51 9.06 -6.31 -3.34
N GLU A 52 7.85 -5.98 -3.79
CA GLU A 52 6.61 -6.12 -3.01
C GLU A 52 6.36 -7.56 -2.54
N ARG A 53 6.77 -8.57 -3.32
CA ARG A 53 6.61 -9.99 -2.95
C ARG A 53 7.27 -10.35 -1.61
N ASP A 54 8.33 -9.66 -1.22
CA ASP A 54 8.95 -9.93 0.07
C ASP A 54 8.09 -9.41 1.22
N PHE A 55 7.34 -8.33 1.01
CA PHE A 55 6.37 -7.81 1.98
C PHE A 55 5.14 -8.71 2.09
N GLU A 56 4.62 -9.26 0.98
CA GLU A 56 3.58 -10.29 1.04
C GLU A 56 4.01 -11.44 1.96
N ARG A 57 5.23 -11.95 1.78
CA ARG A 57 5.76 -13.04 2.60
C ARG A 57 5.94 -12.65 4.06
N LEU A 58 6.47 -11.45 4.34
CA LEU A 58 6.63 -10.98 5.71
C LEU A 58 5.30 -10.85 6.43
N PHE A 59 4.32 -10.16 5.83
CA PHE A 59 3.00 -10.00 6.43
C PHE A 59 2.25 -11.34 6.56
N SER A 60 2.32 -12.21 5.55
CA SER A 60 1.72 -13.55 5.61
C SER A 60 2.27 -14.37 6.79
N ARG A 61 3.58 -14.32 7.05
CA ARG A 61 4.20 -15.00 8.20
C ARG A 61 3.76 -14.45 9.55
N GLN A 62 3.21 -13.24 9.59
CA GLN A 62 2.62 -12.62 10.77
C GLN A 62 1.10 -12.79 10.83
N GLY A 63 0.55 -13.72 10.05
CA GLY A 63 -0.87 -14.07 10.07
C GLY A 63 -1.77 -13.12 9.28
N PHE A 64 -1.20 -12.24 8.43
CA PHE A 64 -2.00 -11.44 7.53
C PHE A 64 -2.51 -12.26 6.36
N VAL A 65 -3.79 -12.11 6.04
CA VAL A 65 -4.36 -12.62 4.80
C VAL A 65 -3.93 -11.72 3.65
N VAL A 66 -3.20 -12.26 2.68
CA VAL A 66 -2.76 -11.52 1.50
C VAL A 66 -3.87 -11.50 0.47
N VAL A 67 -4.34 -10.30 0.11
CA VAL A 67 -5.47 -10.09 -0.79
C VAL A 67 -5.04 -9.21 -1.96
N ALA A 68 -5.38 -9.63 -3.17
CA ALA A 68 -5.27 -8.82 -4.39
C ALA A 68 -6.65 -8.17 -4.66
N PRO A 69 -6.86 -6.89 -4.28
CA PRO A 69 -8.18 -6.28 -4.28
C PRO A 69 -8.83 -6.23 -5.67
N GLU A 70 -8.04 -6.19 -6.73
CA GLU A 70 -8.53 -6.21 -8.11
C GLU A 70 -9.30 -7.47 -8.51
N LYS A 71 -9.26 -8.51 -7.69
CA LYS A 71 -10.01 -9.76 -7.90
C LYS A 71 -11.38 -9.77 -7.24
N TYR A 72 -11.69 -8.75 -6.48
CA TYR A 72 -12.89 -8.66 -5.66
C TYR A 72 -13.73 -7.46 -6.08
N SER A 73 -15.04 -7.59 -5.95
CA SER A 73 -15.98 -6.49 -6.15
C SER A 73 -15.72 -5.36 -5.15
N LEU A 74 -16.21 -4.17 -5.44
CA LEU A 74 -16.13 -3.05 -4.50
C LEU A 74 -16.82 -3.36 -3.17
N VAL A 75 -17.95 -4.08 -3.23
CA VAL A 75 -18.72 -4.51 -2.05
C VAL A 75 -17.86 -5.39 -1.15
N GLU A 76 -17.19 -6.41 -1.72
CA GLU A 76 -16.27 -7.28 -0.97
C GLU A 76 -15.07 -6.53 -0.40
N GLN A 77 -14.50 -5.59 -1.17
CA GLN A 77 -13.39 -4.75 -0.67
C GLN A 77 -13.83 -3.90 0.52
N ILE A 78 -15.04 -3.35 0.49
CA ILE A 78 -15.63 -2.60 1.63
C ILE A 78 -15.83 -3.52 2.82
N ALA A 79 -16.36 -4.72 2.62
CA ALA A 79 -16.53 -5.71 3.69
C ALA A 79 -15.20 -6.10 4.33
N MET A 80 -14.16 -6.34 3.53
CA MET A 80 -12.79 -6.58 4.02
C MET A 80 -12.28 -5.45 4.90
N ILE A 81 -12.42 -4.20 4.44
CA ILE A 81 -11.94 -3.01 5.15
C ILE A 81 -12.72 -2.78 6.45
N LYS A 82 -14.04 -2.98 6.42
CA LYS A 82 -14.91 -2.83 7.60
C LYS A 82 -14.68 -3.90 8.65
N GLY A 83 -14.47 -5.16 8.23
CA GLY A 83 -14.26 -6.29 9.13
C GLY A 83 -12.83 -6.42 9.64
N ALA A 84 -11.85 -5.89 8.93
CA ALA A 84 -10.45 -6.08 9.28
C ALA A 84 -10.09 -5.44 10.62
N LYS A 85 -9.36 -6.19 11.45
CA LYS A 85 -8.69 -5.69 12.66
C LYS A 85 -7.64 -4.65 12.30
N ARG A 86 -6.83 -4.93 11.27
CA ARG A 86 -5.84 -4.03 10.72
C ARG A 86 -5.65 -4.26 9.23
N VAL A 87 -5.33 -3.20 8.52
CA VAL A 87 -5.03 -3.23 7.09
C VAL A 87 -3.59 -2.80 6.87
N ALA A 88 -2.86 -3.54 6.04
CA ALA A 88 -1.52 -3.19 5.59
C ALA A 88 -1.49 -3.11 4.06
N CYS A 89 -0.75 -2.16 3.49
CA CYS A 89 -0.56 -2.05 2.04
C CYS A 89 0.63 -1.14 1.69
N LEU A 90 1.01 -1.13 0.42
CA LEU A 90 1.95 -0.14 -0.08
C LEU A 90 1.31 1.26 -0.17
N SER A 91 2.11 2.29 0.05
CA SER A 91 1.69 3.67 -0.21
C SER A 91 1.30 3.86 -1.67
N GLY A 92 0.23 4.63 -1.90
CA GLY A 92 -0.35 4.87 -3.23
C GLY A 92 -1.85 5.11 -3.14
N THR A 93 -2.64 4.47 -4.00
CA THR A 93 -4.11 4.59 -4.00
C THR A 93 -4.82 3.61 -3.07
N LEU A 94 -4.23 2.43 -2.81
CA LEU A 94 -4.85 1.40 -1.96
C LEU A 94 -5.23 1.91 -0.56
N PRO A 95 -4.34 2.60 0.17
CA PRO A 95 -4.71 3.09 1.50
C PRO A 95 -5.82 4.16 1.48
N HIS A 96 -6.16 4.77 0.33
CA HIS A 96 -7.31 5.69 0.24
C HIS A 96 -8.63 4.96 0.45
N ASN A 97 -8.72 3.67 0.17
CA ASN A 97 -9.92 2.86 0.39
C ASN A 97 -10.27 2.75 1.89
N MET A 98 -9.33 3.08 2.78
CA MET A 98 -9.62 3.21 4.22
C MET A 98 -10.66 4.30 4.53
N ILE A 99 -11.11 5.05 3.54
CA ILE A 99 -12.27 5.95 3.68
C ILE A 99 -13.55 5.19 4.06
N PHE A 100 -13.64 3.90 3.76
CA PHE A 100 -14.73 3.01 4.17
C PHE A 100 -14.51 2.34 5.54
N ALA A 101 -13.32 2.50 6.16
CA ALA A 101 -13.01 1.89 7.43
C ALA A 101 -13.86 2.45 8.59
N GLN A 102 -13.85 1.74 9.71
CA GLN A 102 -14.33 2.28 10.97
C GLN A 102 -13.40 3.37 11.51
N ASP A 103 -13.94 4.27 12.31
CA ASP A 103 -13.13 5.30 12.98
C ASP A 103 -12.13 4.62 13.93
N GLY A 104 -10.90 5.09 13.90
CA GLY A 104 -9.83 4.53 14.72
C GLY A 104 -9.23 3.22 14.22
N ALA A 105 -9.62 2.73 13.03
CA ALA A 105 -9.05 1.52 12.44
C ALA A 105 -7.51 1.63 12.27
N GLU A 106 -6.83 0.48 12.35
CA GLU A 106 -5.38 0.41 12.19
C GLU A 106 -4.98 0.28 10.72
N LEU A 107 -4.06 1.16 10.28
CA LEU A 107 -3.50 1.14 8.95
C LEU A 107 -1.97 1.12 8.99
N ILE A 108 -1.37 0.13 8.35
CA ILE A 108 0.07 0.01 8.16
C ILE A 108 0.41 0.36 6.72
N VAL A 109 1.15 1.44 6.52
CA VAL A 109 1.56 1.90 5.19
C VAL A 109 3.04 1.62 4.98
N VAL A 110 3.35 0.69 4.09
CA VAL A 110 4.72 0.46 3.61
C VAL A 110 5.05 1.52 2.57
N ARG A 111 5.89 2.47 2.97
CA ARG A 111 6.23 3.63 2.14
C ARG A 111 7.24 3.28 1.07
N LYS A 112 6.89 3.54 -0.18
CA LYS A 112 7.74 3.34 -1.36
C LYS A 112 8.50 4.61 -1.80
N THR A 113 8.29 5.71 -1.10
CA THR A 113 8.95 7.00 -1.29
C THR A 113 8.88 7.82 -0.02
N ASN A 114 9.77 8.81 0.12
CA ASN A 114 9.73 9.79 1.22
C ASN A 114 8.72 10.92 0.99
N LYS A 115 8.15 11.03 -0.21
CA LYS A 115 7.16 12.08 -0.52
C LYS A 115 5.85 11.82 0.23
N PRO A 116 5.25 12.84 0.88
CA PRO A 116 3.97 12.70 1.55
C PRO A 116 2.84 12.50 0.52
N ASN A 117 1.82 11.74 0.93
CA ASN A 117 0.57 11.62 0.17
C ASN A 117 -0.52 12.41 0.90
N TYR A 118 -0.75 13.65 0.49
CA TYR A 118 -1.72 14.55 1.14
C TYR A 118 -3.16 14.02 1.11
N ARG A 119 -3.53 13.29 0.05
CA ARG A 119 -4.87 12.67 -0.02
C ARG A 119 -5.03 11.61 1.06
N GLN A 120 -3.97 10.86 1.36
CA GLN A 120 -3.98 9.89 2.45
C GLN A 120 -4.11 10.57 3.81
N VAL A 121 -3.43 11.70 4.02
CA VAL A 121 -3.55 12.47 5.26
C VAL A 121 -5.01 12.86 5.51
N SER A 122 -5.73 13.30 4.48
CA SER A 122 -7.16 13.64 4.59
C SER A 122 -8.02 12.43 5.00
N VAL A 123 -7.78 11.26 4.42
CA VAL A 123 -8.48 10.01 4.80
C VAL A 123 -8.16 9.62 6.24
N ASN A 124 -6.88 9.71 6.63
CA ASN A 124 -6.45 9.40 8.00
C ASN A 124 -7.16 10.27 9.04
N GLN A 125 -7.25 11.58 8.78
CA GLN A 125 -7.94 12.53 9.66
C GLN A 125 -9.45 12.27 9.71
N LEU A 126 -10.08 12.04 8.54
CA LEU A 126 -11.51 11.80 8.41
C LEU A 126 -11.97 10.58 9.23
N ARG A 127 -11.16 9.51 9.21
CA ARG A 127 -11.44 8.25 9.91
C ARG A 127 -10.67 8.11 11.23
N LYS A 128 -9.93 9.12 11.64
CA LYS A 128 -9.09 9.07 12.87
C LYS A 128 -8.23 7.80 12.92
N LEU A 129 -7.67 7.41 11.77
CA LEU A 129 -6.93 6.15 11.65
C LEU A 129 -5.68 6.14 12.53
N LYS A 130 -5.38 4.99 13.12
CA LYS A 130 -4.10 4.70 13.78
C LYS A 130 -3.11 4.26 12.70
N VAL A 131 -2.28 5.19 12.23
CA VAL A 131 -1.43 4.96 11.06
C VAL A 131 0.01 4.70 11.46
N THR A 132 0.55 3.55 11.04
CA THR A 132 1.98 3.23 11.11
C THR A 132 2.60 3.33 9.73
N ASN A 133 3.62 4.17 9.58
CA ASN A 133 4.36 4.33 8.32
C ASN A 133 5.72 3.64 8.41
N ILE A 134 5.98 2.68 7.53
CA ILE A 134 7.24 1.94 7.45
C ILE A 134 8.00 2.39 6.20
N ALA A 135 9.12 3.09 6.37
CA ALA A 135 9.94 3.51 5.24
C ALA A 135 10.73 2.31 4.69
N ALA A 136 10.27 1.76 3.57
CA ALA A 136 10.81 0.53 2.97
C ALA A 136 11.45 0.74 1.60
N HIS A 137 11.54 1.99 1.14
CA HIS A 137 12.08 2.30 -0.19
C HIS A 137 13.61 2.45 -0.17
N ILE A 138 14.21 2.12 -1.29
CA ILE A 138 15.58 2.55 -1.61
C ILE A 138 15.47 3.92 -2.28
N SER A 139 16.12 4.94 -1.69
CA SER A 139 16.15 6.28 -2.26
C SER A 139 17.01 6.29 -3.52
N LEU A 140 16.40 6.52 -4.67
CA LEU A 140 17.06 6.63 -5.97
C LEU A 140 16.86 8.04 -6.50
N LYS A 141 17.92 8.65 -7.06
CA LYS A 141 17.92 10.07 -7.47
C LYS A 141 16.89 10.40 -8.55
N ALA A 142 16.52 9.45 -9.38
CA ALA A 142 15.72 9.66 -10.58
C ALA A 142 14.35 8.99 -10.56
N VAL A 143 13.69 8.88 -9.39
CA VAL A 143 12.36 8.27 -9.34
C VAL A 143 11.29 9.29 -9.66
N GLY A 144 10.67 9.16 -10.82
CA GLY A 144 9.49 9.94 -11.20
C GLY A 144 8.27 9.65 -10.30
N PRO A 145 7.21 10.47 -10.37
CA PRO A 145 6.00 10.31 -9.54
C PRO A 145 5.30 8.96 -9.74
N GLY A 146 5.51 8.33 -10.88
CA GLY A 146 4.95 7.02 -11.21
C GLY A 146 5.87 5.81 -10.97
N GLY A 147 7.05 5.97 -10.39
CA GLY A 147 8.05 4.91 -10.22
C GLY A 147 8.94 4.72 -11.46
N PRO A 148 9.63 3.57 -11.61
CA PRO A 148 9.53 2.39 -10.73
C PRO A 148 10.08 2.65 -9.33
N PHE A 149 9.48 2.01 -8.32
CA PHE A 149 9.93 2.07 -6.93
C PHE A 149 10.64 0.77 -6.56
N VAL A 150 11.75 0.88 -5.84
CA VAL A 150 12.46 -0.29 -5.32
C VAL A 150 12.24 -0.37 -3.82
N LEU A 151 11.66 -1.48 -3.39
CA LEU A 151 11.39 -1.80 -2.00
C LEU A 151 12.46 -2.73 -1.46
N ASP A 152 12.80 -2.58 -0.19
CA ASP A 152 13.76 -3.42 0.49
C ASP A 152 13.36 -3.65 1.95
N ILE A 153 13.72 -4.82 2.48
CA ILE A 153 13.62 -5.09 3.91
C ILE A 153 14.86 -4.44 4.57
N ASN A 154 14.72 -3.17 4.84
CA ASN A 154 15.75 -2.36 5.48
C ASN A 154 15.61 -2.35 7.01
N LYS A 155 16.50 -1.62 7.70
CA LYS A 155 16.48 -1.52 9.17
C LYS A 155 15.15 -1.01 9.76
N ASN A 156 14.41 -0.16 9.04
CA ASN A 156 13.11 0.35 9.53
C ASN A 156 12.04 -0.75 9.47
N VAL A 157 12.05 -1.56 8.42
CA VAL A 157 11.17 -2.73 8.29
C VAL A 157 11.52 -3.75 9.37
N GLU A 158 12.82 -4.05 9.53
CA GLU A 158 13.31 -4.98 10.55
C GLU A 158 12.89 -4.55 11.96
N ALA A 159 13.09 -3.27 12.31
CA ALA A 159 12.69 -2.71 13.60
C ALA A 159 11.19 -2.87 13.83
N TYR A 160 10.37 -2.44 12.88
CA TYR A 160 8.91 -2.56 12.99
C TYR A 160 8.46 -4.01 13.27
N PHE A 161 8.99 -4.97 12.50
CA PHE A 161 8.58 -6.37 12.68
C PHE A 161 9.09 -6.98 13.99
N LYS A 162 10.27 -6.58 14.45
CA LYS A 162 10.78 -6.97 15.77
C LYS A 162 9.97 -6.39 16.92
N ASP A 163 9.64 -5.12 16.86
CA ASP A 163 8.89 -4.41 17.90
C ASP A 163 7.45 -4.93 17.99
N CYS A 164 6.79 -5.18 16.85
CA CYS A 164 5.38 -5.61 16.84
C CYS A 164 5.20 -7.13 17.00
N TYR A 165 6.18 -7.95 16.57
CA TYR A 165 6.01 -9.41 16.45
C TYR A 165 7.19 -10.21 17.04
N GLY A 166 8.12 -9.55 17.72
CA GLY A 166 9.29 -10.18 18.35
C GLY A 166 10.37 -10.63 17.38
N LYS A 167 10.07 -10.73 16.08
CA LYS A 167 11.03 -11.18 15.06
C LYS A 167 10.71 -10.62 13.68
N CYS A 168 11.73 -10.57 12.85
CA CYS A 168 11.61 -10.30 11.43
C CYS A 168 12.23 -11.47 10.65
N ASP A 169 11.36 -12.35 10.15
CA ASP A 169 11.76 -13.61 9.51
C ASP A 169 12.25 -13.41 8.08
N TYR A 170 13.52 -13.03 7.92
CA TYR A 170 14.18 -12.99 6.62
C TYR A 170 15.69 -13.26 6.72
N SER A 171 16.27 -13.74 5.63
CA SER A 171 17.71 -13.91 5.53
C SER A 171 18.39 -12.62 5.09
N LYS A 172 19.26 -12.05 5.93
CA LYS A 172 20.04 -10.83 5.60
C LYS A 172 20.91 -11.02 4.36
N VAL A 173 21.54 -12.19 4.23
CA VAL A 173 22.38 -12.54 3.08
C VAL A 173 21.54 -12.57 1.80
N LEU A 174 20.41 -13.27 1.83
CA LEU A 174 19.49 -13.33 0.69
C LEU A 174 18.96 -11.94 0.31
N GLN A 175 18.65 -11.10 1.30
CA GLN A 175 18.21 -9.73 1.03
C GLN A 175 19.31 -8.87 0.42
N TRP A 176 20.54 -9.01 0.84
CA TRP A 176 21.66 -8.31 0.21
C TRP A 176 21.79 -8.67 -1.27
N PHE A 177 21.73 -9.98 -1.62
CA PHE A 177 21.73 -10.42 -3.03
C PHE A 177 20.53 -9.87 -3.80
N LYS A 178 19.33 -10.01 -3.26
CA LYS A 178 18.10 -9.49 -3.88
C LYS A 178 18.18 -7.98 -4.12
N ARG A 179 18.72 -7.22 -3.17
CA ARG A 179 18.92 -5.77 -3.32
C ARG A 179 19.83 -5.46 -4.49
N LYS A 180 20.95 -6.17 -4.64
CA LYS A 180 21.87 -5.99 -5.78
C LYS A 180 21.19 -6.30 -7.11
N ILE A 181 20.47 -7.41 -7.21
CA ILE A 181 19.71 -7.79 -8.40
C ILE A 181 18.64 -6.74 -8.72
N ARG A 182 17.89 -6.26 -7.74
CA ARG A 182 16.85 -5.23 -7.93
C ARG A 182 17.43 -3.93 -8.48
N LEU A 183 18.57 -3.49 -7.93
CA LEU A 183 19.25 -2.29 -8.40
C LEU A 183 19.80 -2.47 -9.83
N MET A 184 20.31 -3.65 -10.16
CA MET A 184 20.76 -3.96 -11.52
C MET A 184 19.61 -3.95 -12.53
N TRP A 185 18.42 -4.47 -12.18
CA TRP A 185 17.23 -4.43 -13.01
C TRP A 185 16.51 -3.08 -13.01
N TYR A 186 16.77 -2.24 -12.03
CA TYR A 186 16.14 -0.92 -11.93
C TYR A 186 16.44 -0.04 -13.15
N VAL A 187 17.69 0.03 -13.59
CA VAL A 187 18.12 0.89 -14.68
C VAL A 187 17.39 0.59 -16.01
N PRO A 188 17.32 -0.66 -16.48
CA PRO A 188 16.54 -1.00 -17.67
C PRO A 188 15.06 -0.67 -17.54
N ILE A 189 14.45 -0.97 -16.39
CA ILE A 189 13.03 -0.69 -16.13
C ILE A 189 12.77 0.81 -16.13
N TYR A 190 13.65 1.59 -15.54
CA TYR A 190 13.59 3.05 -15.51
C TYR A 190 13.66 3.64 -16.92
N ILE A 191 14.63 3.21 -17.74
CA ILE A 191 14.80 3.66 -19.12
C ILE A 191 13.57 3.31 -19.96
N LEU A 192 13.10 2.06 -19.91
CA LEU A 192 11.95 1.61 -20.67
C LEU A 192 10.67 2.39 -20.32
N ARG A 193 10.56 2.80 -19.08
CA ARG A 193 9.40 3.55 -18.60
C ARG A 193 9.47 5.02 -18.99
N ASN A 194 10.61 5.66 -18.82
CA ASN A 194 10.76 7.08 -19.14
C ASN A 194 10.70 7.34 -20.64
N ARG A 195 11.24 6.46 -21.49
CA ARG A 195 11.05 6.55 -22.95
C ARG A 195 9.58 6.59 -23.39
N LYS A 196 8.66 6.05 -22.58
CA LYS A 196 7.22 6.17 -22.85
C LYS A 196 6.61 7.46 -22.31
N MET A 197 7.17 8.02 -21.24
CA MET A 197 6.72 9.29 -20.67
C MET A 197 7.18 10.48 -21.50
N ASP A 198 8.41 10.48 -22.01
CA ASP A 198 8.96 11.53 -22.88
C ASP A 198 8.17 11.70 -24.19
N ARG A 199 7.41 10.69 -24.60
CA ARG A 199 6.47 10.80 -25.72
C ARG A 199 5.13 11.48 -25.37
N GLN A 200 4.83 11.72 -24.10
CA GLN A 200 3.54 12.25 -23.62
C GLN A 200 3.66 13.59 -22.87
N VAL A 201 4.86 14.00 -22.51
CA VAL A 201 5.11 15.28 -21.84
C VAL A 201 6.05 16.08 -22.73
N PRO A 202 5.60 17.18 -23.35
CA PRO A 202 6.54 18.10 -23.96
C PRO A 202 7.49 18.58 -22.87
N LEU A 203 8.77 18.54 -23.15
CA LEU A 203 9.79 19.20 -22.36
C LEU A 203 9.30 20.63 -22.13
N PHE A 204 9.10 21.00 -20.88
CA PHE A 204 8.86 22.39 -20.54
C PHE A 204 10.11 23.14 -20.95
N ASP A 205 10.01 23.91 -21.98
CA ASP A 205 10.95 24.97 -22.29
C ASP A 205 10.89 25.97 -21.16
N GLY A 206 12.07 26.36 -20.69
CA GLY A 206 12.42 27.04 -19.47
C GLY A 206 11.83 28.39 -19.19
#